data_850a9eaa16f5436bdb2617b99ebbfeed
#
_entry.id   850a9eaa16f5436bdb2617b99ebbfeed
#
_cell.length_a   1.000
_cell.length_b   1.000
_cell.length_c   1.000
_cell.angle_alpha   90.00
_cell.angle_beta   90.00
_cell.angle_gamma   90.00
#
_symmetry.space_group_name_H-M   'P 1'
#
loop_
_entity.id
_entity.type
_entity.pdbx_description
1 polymer ?
#
loop_
_entity_poly.entity_id
_entity_poly.type
_entity_poly.pdbx_seq_one_letter_code
_entity_poly.pdbx_strand_id
1 'polypeptide(L)'
;MLEKYKTVYEGGEGEIVEKKSRFIAEVYPVTSEEEAMEILEQTRKQYWDARHHCWAYIIGRNPAAERMSDDGEPAGTAGKPILEVIRGRELTNVLVIVTRYFGGTLLGTGGLVRAYTAATLEGLKNSESIARIHGVKLGIETNYTDLGKIQYLIANRNLDQLEPIYTDKEIGRAS
;
A
#
# COMPACT_ATOMS: atom_id res chain seq x y z
N MET A 1 17.46 -8.92 14.26
CA MET A 1 16.41 -9.40 13.32
C MET A 1 16.12 -8.26 12.37
N LEU A 2 16.18 -8.51 11.04
CA LEU A 2 15.84 -7.48 10.05
C LEU A 2 14.36 -7.15 10.16
N GLU A 3 14.05 -5.86 10.23
CA GLU A 3 12.66 -5.40 10.33
C GLU A 3 11.95 -5.62 8.99
N LYS A 4 10.84 -6.35 9.06
CA LYS A 4 10.03 -6.70 7.89
C LYS A 4 8.65 -6.07 8.02
N TYR A 5 8.12 -5.53 6.93
CA TYR A 5 6.78 -4.99 6.88
C TYR A 5 6.12 -5.24 5.52
N LYS A 6 4.79 -5.25 5.51
CA LYS A 6 3.99 -5.40 4.29
C LYS A 6 3.50 -4.04 3.82
N THR A 7 3.51 -3.82 2.52
CA THR A 7 2.98 -2.62 1.89
C THR A 7 2.39 -2.94 0.52
N VAL A 8 1.65 -2.00 -0.04
CA VAL A 8 1.21 -2.07 -1.43
C VAL A 8 2.32 -1.53 -2.32
N TYR A 9 2.69 -2.30 -3.34
CA TYR A 9 3.65 -1.89 -4.37
C TYR A 9 2.96 -1.17 -5.52
N GLU A 10 1.89 -1.77 -6.04
CA GLU A 10 1.03 -1.19 -7.07
C GLU A 10 -0.41 -1.22 -6.58
N GLY A 11 -1.04 -0.05 -6.55
CA GLY A 11 -2.42 0.12 -6.18
C GLY A 11 -3.36 -0.41 -7.24
N GLY A 12 -4.54 -0.88 -6.80
CA GLY A 12 -5.59 -1.37 -7.66
C GLY A 12 -6.92 -0.69 -7.36
N GLU A 13 -7.90 -1.01 -8.17
CA GLU A 13 -9.27 -0.55 -8.05
C GLU A 13 -10.22 -1.75 -7.95
N GLY A 14 -11.27 -1.61 -7.15
CA GLY A 14 -12.33 -2.59 -7.04
C GLY A 14 -13.68 -1.91 -6.88
N GLU A 15 -14.72 -2.51 -7.41
CA GLU A 15 -16.09 -2.01 -7.30
C GLU A 15 -17.02 -3.10 -6.79
N ILE A 16 -17.91 -2.73 -5.90
CA ILE A 16 -19.06 -3.55 -5.53
C ILE A 16 -20.35 -2.74 -5.70
N VAL A 17 -21.43 -3.45 -5.95
CA VAL A 17 -22.77 -2.89 -5.99
C VAL A 17 -23.62 -3.59 -4.93
N GLU A 18 -24.24 -2.79 -4.05
CA GLU A 18 -25.14 -3.28 -3.00
C GLU A 18 -26.40 -2.42 -3.00
N LYS A 19 -27.57 -3.05 -3.19
CA LYS A 19 -28.87 -2.36 -3.28
C LYS A 19 -28.82 -1.14 -4.22
N LYS A 20 -28.22 -1.31 -5.40
CA LYS A 20 -28.00 -0.28 -6.42
C LYS A 20 -27.01 0.85 -6.03
N SER A 21 -26.51 0.90 -4.79
CA SER A 21 -25.39 1.76 -4.44
C SER A 21 -24.09 1.20 -5.00
N ARG A 22 -23.24 2.05 -5.56
CA ARG A 22 -21.92 1.70 -6.09
C ARG A 22 -20.86 2.14 -5.11
N PHE A 23 -19.93 1.26 -4.82
CA PHE A 23 -18.79 1.50 -3.94
C PHE A 23 -17.51 1.22 -4.74
N ILE A 24 -16.79 2.27 -5.08
CA ILE A 24 -15.54 2.20 -5.86
C ILE A 24 -14.39 2.38 -4.90
N ALA A 25 -13.61 1.34 -4.70
CA ALA A 25 -12.42 1.38 -3.85
C ALA A 25 -11.17 1.57 -4.71
N GLU A 26 -10.38 2.57 -4.35
CA GLU A 26 -9.07 2.86 -4.95
C GLU A 26 -8.01 2.72 -3.89
N VAL A 27 -6.95 1.98 -4.19
CA VAL A 27 -5.83 1.71 -3.29
C VAL A 27 -4.59 2.39 -3.80
N TYR A 28 -3.91 3.14 -2.93
CA TYR A 28 -2.71 3.90 -3.29
C TYR A 28 -1.57 3.62 -2.31
N PRO A 29 -0.37 3.28 -2.81
CA PRO A 29 0.84 3.36 -1.99
C PRO A 29 1.13 4.82 -1.67
N VAL A 30 1.35 5.12 -0.40
CA VAL A 30 1.66 6.48 0.08
C VAL A 30 2.75 6.41 1.14
N THR A 31 3.57 7.45 1.24
CA THR A 31 4.66 7.54 2.22
C THR A 31 4.51 8.70 3.19
N SER A 32 3.57 9.61 2.93
CA SER A 32 3.29 10.77 3.78
C SER A 32 1.80 11.11 3.85
N GLU A 33 1.39 11.80 4.91
CA GLU A 33 0.02 12.29 5.06
C GLU A 33 -0.33 13.34 4.01
N GLU A 34 0.63 14.18 3.62
CA GLU A 34 0.48 15.18 2.57
C GLU A 34 0.14 14.53 1.24
N GLU A 35 0.89 13.50 0.84
CA GLU A 35 0.63 12.73 -0.36
C GLU A 35 -0.77 12.09 -0.35
N ALA A 36 -1.18 11.51 0.79
CA ALA A 36 -2.51 10.93 0.95
C ALA A 36 -3.63 11.98 0.76
N MET A 37 -3.45 13.19 1.29
CA MET A 37 -4.43 14.26 1.14
C MET A 37 -4.48 14.82 -0.28
N GLU A 38 -3.37 14.92 -0.98
CA GLU A 38 -3.33 15.31 -2.39
C GLU A 38 -4.08 14.32 -3.28
N ILE A 39 -3.89 13.03 -3.06
CA ILE A 39 -4.61 11.96 -3.78
C ILE A 39 -6.11 12.05 -3.49
N LEU A 40 -6.50 12.27 -2.24
CA LEU A 40 -7.90 12.43 -1.85
C LEU A 40 -8.56 13.61 -2.57
N GLU A 41 -7.88 14.75 -2.68
CA GLU A 41 -8.37 15.91 -3.42
C GLU A 41 -8.54 15.62 -4.93
N GLN A 42 -7.62 14.87 -5.52
CA GLN A 42 -7.73 14.41 -6.91
C GLN A 42 -8.93 13.48 -7.10
N THR A 43 -9.12 12.52 -6.20
CA THR A 43 -10.26 11.59 -6.23
C THR A 43 -11.60 12.33 -6.10
N ARG A 44 -11.68 13.33 -5.21
CA ARG A 44 -12.88 14.18 -5.09
C ARG A 44 -13.19 14.95 -6.36
N LYS A 45 -12.18 15.40 -7.09
CA LYS A 45 -12.37 16.07 -8.38
C LYS A 45 -12.80 15.09 -9.48
N GLN A 46 -12.23 13.89 -9.48
CA GLN A 46 -12.56 12.83 -10.44
C GLN A 46 -14.01 12.37 -10.28
N TYR A 47 -14.44 12.13 -9.04
CA TYR A 47 -15.80 11.69 -8.69
C TYR A 47 -16.59 12.84 -8.03
N TRP A 48 -16.58 14.01 -8.65
CA TRP A 48 -17.15 15.25 -8.11
C TRP A 48 -18.64 15.16 -7.81
N ASP A 49 -19.37 14.31 -8.51
CA ASP A 49 -20.81 14.06 -8.37
C ASP A 49 -21.18 13.02 -7.32
N ALA A 50 -20.19 12.34 -6.73
CA ALA A 50 -20.39 11.46 -5.58
C ALA A 50 -20.51 12.25 -4.28
N ARG A 51 -21.32 11.76 -3.34
CA ARG A 51 -21.54 12.42 -2.04
C ARG A 51 -20.55 12.04 -0.98
N HIS A 52 -19.98 10.85 -1.09
CA HIS A 52 -19.11 10.28 -0.06
C HIS A 52 -17.82 9.75 -0.68
N HIS A 53 -16.69 10.24 -0.16
CA HIS A 53 -15.34 9.77 -0.46
C HIS A 53 -14.71 9.38 0.88
N CYS A 54 -15.12 8.21 1.38
CA CYS A 54 -14.66 7.70 2.67
C CYS A 54 -13.26 7.13 2.51
N TRP A 55 -12.42 7.28 3.52
CA TRP A 55 -11.03 6.86 3.39
C TRP A 55 -10.42 6.44 4.72
N ALA A 56 -9.34 5.68 4.63
CA ALA A 56 -8.43 5.43 5.72
C ALA A 56 -7.01 5.22 5.20
N TYR A 57 -6.03 5.55 6.02
CA TYR A 57 -4.63 5.23 5.75
C TYR A 57 -3.90 4.78 7.01
N ILE A 58 -2.84 4.01 6.78
CA ILE A 58 -1.81 3.71 7.76
C ILE A 58 -0.47 4.08 7.12
N ILE A 59 0.30 4.96 7.76
CA ILE A 59 1.57 5.47 7.25
C ILE A 59 2.64 5.35 8.33
N GLY A 60 3.80 4.86 7.95
CA GLY A 60 4.93 4.71 8.84
C GLY A 60 4.86 3.49 9.74
N ARG A 61 5.77 3.43 10.70
CA ARG A 61 5.92 2.34 11.67
C ARG A 61 6.50 2.88 12.97
N ASN A 62 6.05 2.35 14.08
CA ASN A 62 6.60 2.54 15.42
C ASN A 62 6.91 4.01 15.81
N PRO A 63 5.94 4.91 15.92
CA PRO A 63 4.52 4.69 15.74
C PRO A 63 4.06 4.84 14.28
N ALA A 64 3.02 4.12 13.89
CA ALA A 64 2.32 4.38 12.65
C ALA A 64 1.29 5.51 12.83
N ALA A 65 1.13 6.36 11.82
CA ALA A 65 0.03 7.30 11.74
C ALA A 65 -1.18 6.62 11.11
N GLU A 66 -2.29 6.54 11.84
CA GLU A 66 -3.54 5.98 11.37
C GLU A 66 -4.62 7.06 11.38
N ARG A 67 -5.29 7.25 10.25
CA ARG A 67 -6.42 8.17 10.15
C ARG A 67 -7.51 7.61 9.25
N MET A 68 -8.73 8.08 9.47
CA MET A 68 -9.91 7.68 8.72
C MET A 68 -10.95 8.79 8.68
N SER A 69 -11.86 8.70 7.72
CA SER A 69 -13.02 9.59 7.61
C SER A 69 -14.22 8.84 7.05
N ASP A 70 -15.37 9.08 7.65
CA ASP A 70 -16.66 8.62 7.15
C ASP A 70 -17.25 9.54 6.06
N ASP A 71 -16.70 10.72 5.87
CA ASP A 71 -17.08 11.72 4.85
C ASP A 71 -18.60 11.86 4.67
N GLY A 72 -19.32 12.09 5.78
CA GLY A 72 -20.77 12.28 5.79
C GLY A 72 -21.61 11.00 5.88
N GLU A 73 -21.02 9.82 5.84
CA GLU A 73 -21.71 8.58 6.22
C GLU A 73 -21.95 8.56 7.75
N PRO A 74 -22.90 7.77 8.25
CA PRO A 74 -23.09 7.60 9.69
C PRO A 74 -21.80 7.20 10.40
N ALA A 75 -21.56 7.74 11.58
CA ALA A 75 -20.32 7.55 12.33
C ALA A 75 -19.93 6.06 12.47
N GLY A 76 -18.70 5.74 12.09
CA GLY A 76 -18.12 4.39 12.20
C GLY A 76 -18.58 3.39 11.13
N THR A 77 -19.33 3.82 10.11
CA THR A 77 -19.87 2.91 9.09
C THR A 77 -19.02 2.79 7.84
N ALA A 78 -18.05 3.65 7.67
CA ALA A 78 -17.22 3.71 6.45
C ALA A 78 -15.71 3.74 6.74
N GLY A 79 -15.21 4.80 7.34
CA GLY A 79 -13.78 4.96 7.60
C GLY A 79 -13.20 3.88 8.51
N LYS A 80 -13.90 3.53 9.59
CA LYS A 80 -13.47 2.47 10.50
C LYS A 80 -13.41 1.09 9.82
N PRO A 81 -14.42 0.62 9.08
CA PRO A 81 -14.33 -0.62 8.31
C PRO A 81 -13.16 -0.65 7.33
N ILE A 82 -12.88 0.44 6.63
CA ILE A 82 -11.73 0.55 5.72
C ILE A 82 -10.43 0.35 6.51
N LEU A 83 -10.25 1.09 7.61
CA LEU A 83 -9.07 1.02 8.45
C LEU A 83 -8.84 -0.39 9.03
N GLU A 84 -9.90 -1.05 9.48
CA GLU A 84 -9.81 -2.41 10.03
C GLU A 84 -9.39 -3.45 9.00
N VAL A 85 -9.78 -3.30 7.74
CA VAL A 85 -9.28 -4.17 6.66
C VAL A 85 -7.79 -3.98 6.45
N ILE A 86 -7.31 -2.73 6.42
CA ILE A 86 -5.88 -2.43 6.28
C ILE A 86 -5.08 -3.04 7.43
N ARG A 87 -5.55 -2.88 8.68
CA ARG A 87 -4.95 -3.48 9.87
C ARG A 87 -4.92 -5.00 9.79
N GLY A 88 -6.04 -5.62 9.43
CA GLY A 88 -6.17 -7.07 9.32
C GLY A 88 -5.25 -7.70 8.27
N ARG A 89 -4.87 -6.94 7.25
CA ARG A 89 -3.87 -7.33 6.25
C ARG A 89 -2.44 -6.99 6.65
N GLU A 90 -2.26 -6.35 7.81
CA GLU A 90 -0.96 -5.91 8.33
C GLU A 90 -0.19 -4.98 7.38
N LEU A 91 -0.92 -4.17 6.61
CA LEU A 91 -0.37 -3.24 5.65
C LEU A 91 -0.02 -1.90 6.30
N THR A 92 1.06 -1.29 5.85
CA THR A 92 1.40 0.11 6.14
C THR A 92 1.79 0.84 4.85
N ASN A 93 1.88 2.16 4.90
CA ASN A 93 2.15 3.02 3.75
C ASN A 93 1.12 2.83 2.63
N VAL A 94 -0.13 2.81 3.01
CA VAL A 94 -1.27 2.62 2.12
C VAL A 94 -2.42 3.55 2.48
N LEU A 95 -3.05 4.10 1.46
CA LEU A 95 -4.31 4.83 1.50
C LEU A 95 -5.36 4.03 0.71
N VAL A 96 -6.55 3.89 1.28
CA VAL A 96 -7.72 3.37 0.58
C VAL A 96 -8.80 4.42 0.60
N ILE A 97 -9.36 4.74 -0.56
CA ILE A 97 -10.50 5.64 -0.73
C ILE A 97 -11.65 4.83 -1.30
N VAL A 98 -12.81 4.93 -0.70
CA VAL A 98 -14.03 4.31 -1.22
C VAL A 98 -15.03 5.40 -1.53
N THR A 99 -15.28 5.59 -2.81
CA THR A 99 -16.27 6.54 -3.34
C THR A 99 -17.61 5.84 -3.46
N ARG A 100 -18.69 6.45 -2.94
CA ARG A 100 -20.03 5.87 -3.00
C ARG A 100 -20.97 6.74 -3.78
N TYR A 101 -21.71 6.08 -4.70
CA TYR A 101 -22.90 6.60 -5.36
C TYR A 101 -24.15 5.94 -4.77
N PHE A 102 -25.05 6.75 -4.24
CA PHE A 102 -26.29 6.26 -3.65
C PHE A 102 -27.25 5.70 -4.72
N GLY A 103 -27.80 4.52 -4.46
CA GLY A 103 -28.67 3.79 -5.40
C GLY A 103 -30.17 3.94 -5.15
N GLY A 104 -30.59 4.85 -4.27
CA GLY A 104 -32.00 5.08 -3.96
C GLY A 104 -32.57 4.22 -2.83
N THR A 105 -31.83 3.24 -2.32
CA THR A 105 -32.24 2.38 -1.21
C THR A 105 -31.25 2.46 -0.06
N LEU A 106 -31.73 2.68 1.15
CA LEU A 106 -30.90 2.72 2.35
C LEU A 106 -30.37 1.32 2.68
N LEU A 107 -29.08 1.25 3.01
CA LEU A 107 -28.43 0.00 3.40
C LEU A 107 -28.53 -0.28 4.90
N GLY A 108 -28.76 0.75 5.73
CA GLY A 108 -28.61 0.70 7.17
C GLY A 108 -27.14 0.65 7.61
N THR A 109 -26.89 0.82 8.90
CA THR A 109 -25.51 0.89 9.44
C THR A 109 -24.74 -0.42 9.23
N GLY A 110 -25.34 -1.56 9.47
CA GLY A 110 -24.71 -2.87 9.23
C GLY A 110 -24.43 -3.13 7.75
N GLY A 111 -25.36 -2.74 6.86
CA GLY A 111 -25.19 -2.85 5.41
C GLY A 111 -24.05 -1.97 4.90
N LEU A 112 -23.90 -0.74 5.41
CA LEU A 112 -22.81 0.15 5.07
C LEU A 112 -21.45 -0.44 5.51
N VAL A 113 -21.34 -0.90 6.74
CA VAL A 113 -20.11 -1.53 7.25
C VAL A 113 -19.68 -2.69 6.36
N ARG A 114 -20.61 -3.57 6.00
CA ARG A 114 -20.32 -4.70 5.10
C ARG A 114 -19.91 -4.25 3.70
N ALA A 115 -20.56 -3.24 3.15
CA ALA A 115 -20.27 -2.73 1.81
C ALA A 115 -18.89 -2.05 1.73
N TYR A 116 -18.55 -1.19 2.69
CA TYR A 116 -17.24 -0.57 2.75
C TYR A 116 -16.12 -1.58 2.98
N THR A 117 -16.35 -2.58 3.83
CA THR A 117 -15.43 -3.70 4.03
C THR A 117 -15.21 -4.49 2.73
N ALA A 118 -16.29 -4.88 2.06
CA ALA A 118 -16.23 -5.66 0.82
C ALA A 118 -15.55 -4.89 -0.32
N ALA A 119 -15.85 -3.59 -0.48
CA ALA A 119 -15.21 -2.75 -1.48
C ALA A 119 -13.71 -2.63 -1.24
N THR A 120 -13.30 -2.41 0.01
CA THR A 120 -11.88 -2.32 0.39
C THR A 120 -11.14 -3.63 0.10
N LEU A 121 -11.74 -4.77 0.43
CA LEU A 121 -11.18 -6.09 0.13
C LEU A 121 -11.02 -6.31 -1.38
N GLU A 122 -11.99 -5.89 -2.18
CA GLU A 122 -11.92 -6.00 -3.64
C GLU A 122 -10.81 -5.11 -4.23
N GLY A 123 -10.67 -3.88 -3.76
CA GLY A 123 -9.58 -2.99 -4.15
C GLY A 123 -8.20 -3.57 -3.80
N LEU A 124 -8.03 -4.11 -2.60
CA LEU A 124 -6.78 -4.75 -2.16
C LEU A 124 -6.49 -6.05 -2.91
N LYS A 125 -7.50 -6.81 -3.29
CA LYS A 125 -7.36 -8.02 -4.11
C LYS A 125 -6.77 -7.70 -5.49
N ASN A 126 -7.14 -6.57 -6.07
CA ASN A 126 -6.65 -6.10 -7.36
C ASN A 126 -5.35 -5.27 -7.24
N SER A 127 -4.80 -5.15 -6.05
CA SER A 127 -3.53 -4.48 -5.76
C SER A 127 -2.40 -5.49 -5.61
N GLU A 128 -1.18 -5.08 -5.94
CA GLU A 128 0.01 -5.86 -5.65
C GLU A 128 0.59 -5.46 -4.29
N SER A 129 0.64 -6.41 -3.36
CA SER A 129 1.28 -6.21 -2.06
C SER A 129 2.59 -6.95 -1.96
N ILE A 130 3.57 -6.32 -1.32
CA ILE A 130 4.91 -6.88 -1.12
C ILE A 130 5.31 -6.82 0.35
N ALA A 131 6.22 -7.71 0.73
CA ALA A 131 6.96 -7.61 1.98
C ALA A 131 8.29 -6.91 1.73
N ARG A 132 8.53 -5.81 2.44
CA ARG A 132 9.81 -5.12 2.43
C ARG A 132 10.63 -5.52 3.65
N ILE A 133 11.91 -5.74 3.44
CA ILE A 133 12.86 -6.06 4.50
C ILE A 133 13.86 -4.92 4.57
N HIS A 134 14.08 -4.40 5.77
CA HIS A 134 15.15 -3.42 5.98
C HIS A 134 16.50 -4.12 5.79
N GLY A 135 17.29 -3.63 4.87
CA GLY A 135 18.59 -4.18 4.54
C GLY A 135 19.65 -3.09 4.45
N VAL A 136 20.88 -3.50 4.39
CA VAL A 136 22.03 -2.64 4.15
C VAL A 136 22.64 -3.00 2.80
N LYS A 137 22.84 -1.99 1.95
CA LYS A 137 23.56 -2.14 0.70
C LYS A 137 25.05 -1.91 0.97
N LEU A 138 25.86 -2.93 0.70
CA LEU A 138 27.31 -2.89 0.85
C LEU A 138 27.94 -2.91 -0.55
N GLY A 139 28.71 -1.87 -0.87
CA GLY A 139 29.53 -1.83 -2.08
C GLY A 139 30.95 -2.34 -1.75
N ILE A 140 31.43 -3.28 -2.56
CA ILE A 140 32.80 -3.81 -2.45
C ILE A 140 33.53 -3.56 -3.76
N GLU A 141 34.67 -2.89 -3.69
CA GLU A 141 35.58 -2.75 -4.80
C GLU A 141 36.67 -3.83 -4.71
N THR A 142 36.88 -4.55 -5.78
CA THR A 142 37.87 -5.64 -5.82
C THR A 142 38.46 -5.78 -7.21
N ASN A 143 39.61 -6.48 -7.29
CA ASN A 143 40.22 -6.88 -8.55
C ASN A 143 39.65 -8.23 -9.04
N TYR A 144 39.97 -8.61 -10.29
CA TYR A 144 39.47 -9.87 -10.86
C TYR A 144 39.98 -11.12 -10.11
N THR A 145 41.17 -11.06 -9.48
CA THR A 145 41.74 -12.18 -8.75
C THR A 145 40.90 -12.56 -7.50
N ASP A 146 40.38 -11.55 -6.80
CA ASP A 146 39.62 -11.75 -5.58
C ASP A 146 38.12 -11.81 -5.80
N LEU A 147 37.64 -11.44 -7.00
CA LEU A 147 36.22 -11.44 -7.34
C LEU A 147 35.56 -12.80 -7.10
N GLY A 148 36.21 -13.90 -7.51
CA GLY A 148 35.72 -15.26 -7.30
C GLY A 148 35.55 -15.63 -5.83
N LYS A 149 36.46 -15.18 -4.98
CA LYS A 149 36.35 -15.37 -3.51
C LYS A 149 35.16 -14.65 -2.93
N ILE A 150 34.92 -13.41 -3.38
CA ILE A 150 33.78 -12.60 -2.91
C ILE A 150 32.47 -13.24 -3.37
N GLN A 151 32.37 -13.65 -4.63
CA GLN A 151 31.18 -14.35 -5.15
C GLN A 151 30.90 -15.64 -4.38
N TYR A 152 31.92 -16.39 -4.03
CA TYR A 152 31.80 -17.60 -3.19
C TYR A 152 31.26 -17.30 -1.80
N LEU A 153 31.75 -16.23 -1.16
CA LEU A 153 31.26 -15.80 0.16
C LEU A 153 29.82 -15.33 0.12
N ILE A 154 29.44 -14.59 -0.93
CA ILE A 154 28.06 -14.13 -1.13
C ILE A 154 27.12 -15.34 -1.26
N ALA A 155 27.47 -16.31 -2.10
CA ALA A 155 26.68 -17.52 -2.30
C ALA A 155 26.54 -18.36 -1.03
N ASN A 156 27.65 -18.56 -0.29
CA ASN A 156 27.63 -19.34 0.96
C ASN A 156 26.85 -18.70 2.10
N ARG A 157 26.67 -17.38 2.08
CA ARG A 157 25.95 -16.65 3.11
C ARG A 157 24.53 -16.28 2.69
N ASN A 158 24.06 -16.78 1.55
CA ASN A 158 22.75 -16.43 0.96
C ASN A 158 22.49 -14.91 0.95
N LEU A 159 23.48 -14.15 0.52
CA LEU A 159 23.35 -12.71 0.34
C LEU A 159 22.87 -12.40 -1.06
N ASP A 160 21.95 -11.43 -1.18
CA ASP A 160 21.51 -10.96 -2.47
C ASP A 160 22.64 -10.14 -3.12
N GLN A 161 22.94 -10.47 -4.38
CA GLN A 161 23.92 -9.76 -5.17
C GLN A 161 23.21 -8.94 -6.25
N LEU A 162 23.52 -7.64 -6.30
CA LEU A 162 23.17 -6.79 -7.42
C LEU A 162 24.19 -6.98 -8.56
N GLU A 163 23.84 -6.56 -9.77
CA GLU A 163 24.74 -6.69 -10.91
C GLU A 163 26.09 -6.00 -10.65
N PRO A 164 27.22 -6.72 -10.84
CA PRO A 164 28.54 -6.14 -10.68
C PRO A 164 28.84 -5.11 -11.77
N ILE A 165 29.50 -4.02 -11.41
CA ILE A 165 29.96 -3.00 -12.34
C ILE A 165 31.45 -3.26 -12.64
N TYR A 166 31.78 -3.52 -13.89
CA TYR A 166 33.14 -3.70 -14.34
C TYR A 166 33.70 -2.39 -14.91
N THR A 167 34.93 -2.06 -14.56
CA THR A 167 35.63 -0.87 -15.05
C THR A 167 36.90 -1.26 -15.80
N ASP A 168 37.41 -0.37 -16.64
CA ASP A 168 38.61 -0.59 -17.46
C ASP A 168 39.90 -0.78 -16.62
N LYS A 169 39.82 -0.54 -15.31
CA LYS A 169 40.94 -0.75 -14.37
C LYS A 169 40.90 -2.10 -13.65
N GLU A 170 40.27 -3.10 -14.21
CA GLU A 170 40.12 -4.43 -13.58
C GLU A 170 39.45 -4.40 -12.18
N ILE A 171 38.64 -3.40 -11.89
CA ILE A 171 37.93 -3.27 -10.62
C ILE A 171 36.46 -3.62 -10.82
N GLY A 172 35.98 -4.67 -10.13
CA GLY A 172 34.56 -5.02 -10.06
C GLY A 172 33.93 -4.44 -8.80
N ARG A 173 32.71 -3.91 -8.90
CA ARG A 173 31.86 -3.54 -7.74
C ARG A 173 30.73 -4.53 -7.62
N ALA A 174 30.63 -5.18 -6.47
CA ALA A 174 29.47 -5.93 -6.07
C ALA A 174 28.73 -5.15 -4.96
N SER A 175 27.44 -4.94 -5.12
CA SER A 175 26.62 -4.20 -4.14
C SER A 175 25.43 -5.01 -3.68
#